data_721205463265c8536ac0bb546374bc28
#
_entry.id   721205463265c8536ac0bb546374bc28
#
_cell.length_a   1.000
_cell.length_b   1.000
_cell.length_c   1.000
_cell.angle_alpha   90.00
_cell.angle_beta   90.00
_cell.angle_gamma   90.00
#
_symmetry.space_group_name_H-M   'P 1'
#
loop_
_entity.id
_entity.type
_entity.pdbx_description
1 polymer ?
#
loop_
_entity_poly.entity_id
_entity_poly.type
_entity_poly.pdbx_seq_one_letter_code
_entity_poly.pdbx_strand_id
1 'polypeptide(L)'
;MLIDVHAHFGRDAPAARLTTYAGLSNVDFVLVSNRDGAVEPPGAADLDETETNLACLDACRQQARLVPLYWLRPGRLDSNVYAFAGALATEPFAAAVFSPSAAAFDADASQLDEYLDVLAQLERPALFCIGNDARSAPARVLTVARRHPKLPIVLCACGAGDARRREMLDVARQARRAGDANLLVDTSHATQAEVRQAVEALGADRVLYGTNAIAFGDTHVPRHIALLDELRQALAPAEYQQVTANNALRLFRLPVSPSRR
;
A
#
# COMPACT_ATOMS: atom_id res chain seq x y z
N MET A 1 12.78 -14.46 0.27
CA MET A 1 12.26 -13.28 0.98
C MET A 1 10.82 -13.08 0.58
N LEU A 2 9.98 -12.65 1.50
CA LEU A 2 8.56 -12.35 1.29
C LEU A 2 8.26 -11.00 1.96
N ILE A 3 7.66 -10.05 1.23
CA ILE A 3 7.37 -8.69 1.71
C ILE A 3 5.91 -8.37 1.42
N ASP A 4 5.15 -8.07 2.47
CA ASP A 4 3.79 -7.58 2.36
C ASP A 4 3.79 -6.05 2.35
N VAL A 5 3.42 -5.45 1.23
CA VAL A 5 3.50 -3.98 1.05
C VAL A 5 2.29 -3.22 1.56
N HIS A 6 1.27 -3.92 2.06
CA HIS A 6 0.00 -3.29 2.40
C HIS A 6 -0.69 -3.95 3.60
N ALA A 7 -0.55 -3.33 4.74
CA ALA A 7 -1.24 -3.72 5.95
C ALA A 7 -1.62 -2.49 6.78
N HIS A 8 -2.62 -2.66 7.64
CA HIS A 8 -3.05 -1.62 8.56
C HIS A 8 -3.18 -2.19 9.97
N PHE A 9 -2.89 -1.36 10.95
CA PHE A 9 -3.25 -1.63 12.34
C PHE A 9 -4.05 -0.46 12.89
N GLY A 10 -4.54 -0.61 14.11
CA GLY A 10 -5.32 0.40 14.82
C GLY A 10 -5.89 -0.19 16.10
N ARG A 11 -6.75 0.55 16.77
CA ARG A 11 -7.37 0.15 18.04
C ARG A 11 -8.03 -1.23 17.97
N ASP A 12 -8.76 -1.52 16.88
CA ASP A 12 -9.48 -2.77 16.69
C ASP A 12 -8.59 -3.93 16.21
N ALA A 13 -7.39 -3.61 15.72
CA ALA A 13 -6.43 -4.57 15.18
C ALA A 13 -5.01 -4.14 15.57
N PRO A 14 -4.56 -4.41 16.81
CA PRO A 14 -3.26 -3.93 17.30
C PRO A 14 -2.09 -4.50 16.51
N ALA A 15 -0.98 -3.75 16.44
CA ALA A 15 0.22 -4.09 15.68
C ALA A 15 0.80 -5.49 16.02
N ALA A 16 0.60 -5.97 17.25
CA ALA A 16 1.00 -7.32 17.68
C ALA A 16 0.36 -8.44 16.83
N ARG A 17 -0.87 -8.24 16.32
CA ARG A 17 -1.52 -9.19 15.41
C ARG A 17 -0.79 -9.28 14.05
N LEU A 18 -0.24 -8.18 13.57
CA LEU A 18 0.55 -8.15 12.34
C LEU A 18 1.87 -8.91 12.50
N THR A 19 2.50 -8.81 13.68
CA THR A 19 3.71 -9.58 14.00
C THR A 19 3.42 -11.08 14.07
N THR A 20 2.28 -11.46 14.66
CA THR A 20 1.82 -12.85 14.67
C THR A 20 1.57 -13.35 13.24
N TYR A 21 0.87 -12.56 12.42
CA TYR A 21 0.66 -12.84 10.99
C TYR A 21 2.00 -13.04 10.27
N ALA A 22 2.93 -12.10 10.40
CA ALA A 22 4.23 -12.17 9.75
C ALA A 22 5.03 -13.41 10.17
N GLY A 23 4.93 -13.81 11.44
CA GLY A 23 5.55 -15.05 11.96
C GLY A 23 4.95 -16.30 11.33
N LEU A 24 3.62 -16.43 11.35
CA LEU A 24 2.90 -17.59 10.85
C LEU A 24 3.01 -17.76 9.33
N SER A 25 3.08 -16.65 8.59
CA SER A 25 3.17 -16.63 7.13
C SER A 25 4.60 -16.52 6.59
N ASN A 26 5.62 -16.52 7.46
CA ASN A 26 7.03 -16.30 7.09
C ASN A 26 7.29 -15.03 6.28
N VAL A 27 6.55 -13.95 6.56
CA VAL A 27 6.77 -12.64 5.95
C VAL A 27 7.96 -11.98 6.61
N ASP A 28 8.94 -11.53 5.82
CA ASP A 28 10.15 -10.88 6.31
C ASP A 28 9.90 -9.43 6.71
N PHE A 29 9.14 -8.68 5.88
CA PHE A 29 8.72 -7.30 6.16
C PHE A 29 7.23 -7.11 5.86
N VAL A 30 6.56 -6.35 6.72
CA VAL A 30 5.18 -5.90 6.54
C VAL A 30 5.16 -4.38 6.57
N LEU A 31 4.78 -3.74 5.47
CA LEU A 31 4.62 -2.30 5.39
C LEU A 31 3.24 -1.92 5.96
N VAL A 32 3.24 -1.05 6.96
CA VAL A 32 2.06 -0.80 7.79
C VAL A 32 1.75 0.68 7.95
N SER A 33 0.46 1.04 7.99
CA SER A 33 0.01 2.33 8.45
C SER A 33 -1.00 2.18 9.60
N ASN A 34 -1.13 3.21 10.42
CA ASN A 34 -2.16 3.27 11.46
C ASN A 34 -3.45 3.84 10.87
N ARG A 35 -4.56 3.08 10.98
CA ARG A 35 -5.87 3.50 10.47
C ARG A 35 -6.74 4.23 11.51
N ASP A 36 -6.25 4.46 12.73
CA ASP A 36 -6.96 5.27 13.74
C ASP A 36 -7.08 6.75 13.35
N GLY A 37 -6.32 7.20 12.34
CA GLY A 37 -6.51 8.48 11.67
C GLY A 37 -7.65 8.53 10.65
N ALA A 38 -8.40 7.45 10.44
CA ALA A 38 -9.57 7.44 9.58
C ALA A 38 -10.70 8.29 10.18
N VAL A 39 -11.34 9.11 9.35
CA VAL A 39 -12.48 9.96 9.76
C VAL A 39 -13.82 9.37 9.32
N GLU A 40 -13.79 8.37 8.47
CA GLU A 40 -14.95 7.64 7.96
C GLU A 40 -14.78 6.12 8.25
N PRO A 41 -15.80 5.42 8.78
CA PRO A 41 -17.12 5.94 9.16
C PRO A 41 -17.04 6.82 10.43
N PRO A 42 -18.07 7.67 10.70
CA PRO A 42 -18.16 8.46 11.92
C PRO A 42 -18.02 7.61 13.18
N GLY A 43 -17.19 8.07 14.14
CA GLY A 43 -16.88 7.31 15.36
C GLY A 43 -15.68 6.37 15.25
N ALA A 44 -14.99 6.32 14.12
CA ALA A 44 -13.62 5.80 14.05
C ALA A 44 -12.74 6.56 15.04
N ALA A 45 -11.66 5.94 15.53
CA ALA A 45 -10.73 6.60 16.43
C ALA A 45 -10.13 7.83 15.73
N ASP A 46 -10.49 9.01 16.19
CA ASP A 46 -10.11 10.26 15.53
C ASP A 46 -8.79 10.79 16.16
N LEU A 47 -7.68 10.10 15.83
CA LEU A 47 -6.36 10.67 16.08
C LEU A 47 -6.08 11.72 15.01
N ASP A 48 -5.37 12.79 15.36
CA ASP A 48 -4.85 13.69 14.35
C ASP A 48 -3.76 13.04 13.48
N GLU A 49 -3.34 13.71 12.40
CA GLU A 49 -2.36 13.15 11.47
C GLU A 49 -1.01 12.88 12.15
N THR A 50 -0.60 13.77 13.06
CA THR A 50 0.67 13.63 13.79
C THR A 50 0.62 12.47 14.77
N GLU A 51 -0.42 12.38 15.59
CA GLU A 51 -0.63 11.29 16.57
C GLU A 51 -0.70 9.92 15.87
N THR A 52 -1.43 9.86 14.75
CA THR A 52 -1.56 8.66 13.92
C THR A 52 -0.19 8.15 13.47
N ASN A 53 0.65 9.04 12.96
CA ASN A 53 1.94 8.68 12.41
C ASN A 53 3.00 8.42 13.50
N LEU A 54 2.95 9.12 14.63
CA LEU A 54 3.78 8.81 15.81
C LEU A 54 3.47 7.42 16.36
N ALA A 55 2.19 7.07 16.50
CA ALA A 55 1.79 5.73 16.92
C ALA A 55 2.27 4.64 15.94
N CYS A 56 2.31 4.95 14.64
CA CYS A 56 2.86 4.05 13.63
C CYS A 56 4.37 3.82 13.83
N LEU A 57 5.13 4.88 14.04
CA LEU A 57 6.57 4.81 14.31
C LEU A 57 6.87 4.00 15.57
N ASP A 58 6.13 4.26 16.65
CA ASP A 58 6.33 3.56 17.93
C ASP A 58 6.03 2.06 17.82
N ALA A 59 4.98 1.68 17.10
CA ALA A 59 4.70 0.28 16.82
C ALA A 59 5.82 -0.40 16.02
N CYS A 60 6.36 0.29 15.00
CA CYS A 60 7.44 -0.24 14.16
C CYS A 60 8.79 -0.31 14.91
N ARG A 61 9.08 0.64 15.79
CA ARG A 61 10.29 0.59 16.65
C ARG A 61 10.31 -0.64 17.56
N GLN A 62 9.14 -1.11 18.00
CA GLN A 62 9.01 -2.30 18.85
C GLN A 62 9.02 -3.62 18.08
N GLN A 63 8.90 -3.58 16.75
CA GLN A 63 8.64 -4.76 15.91
C GLN A 63 9.50 -4.72 14.64
N ALA A 64 10.66 -5.36 14.65
CA ALA A 64 11.65 -5.30 13.58
C ALA A 64 11.18 -5.71 12.17
N ARG A 65 10.04 -6.41 12.06
CA ARG A 65 9.44 -6.77 10.76
C ARG A 65 8.49 -5.71 10.21
N LEU A 66 8.06 -4.74 11.03
CA LEU A 66 7.15 -3.70 10.60
C LEU A 66 7.93 -2.52 10.02
N VAL A 67 7.46 -2.02 8.89
CA VAL A 67 8.03 -0.85 8.19
C VAL A 67 6.96 0.23 8.11
N PRO A 68 7.19 1.44 8.65
CA PRO A 68 6.14 2.44 8.73
C PRO A 68 5.82 3.07 7.37
N LEU A 69 4.53 3.26 7.12
CA LEU A 69 3.97 4.08 6.07
C LEU A 69 3.29 5.29 6.69
N TYR A 70 3.49 6.46 6.11
CA TYR A 70 2.87 7.70 6.58
C TYR A 70 1.40 7.75 6.13
N TRP A 71 0.45 7.89 7.07
CA TRP A 71 -0.97 8.05 6.78
C TRP A 71 -1.28 9.54 6.58
N LEU A 72 -1.80 9.90 5.40
CA LEU A 72 -2.15 11.27 5.04
C LEU A 72 -3.65 11.55 5.17
N ARG A 73 -3.95 12.78 5.63
CA ARG A 73 -5.32 13.33 5.74
C ARG A 73 -5.47 14.66 4.98
N PRO A 74 -5.24 14.70 3.66
CA PRO A 74 -5.21 15.93 2.88
C PRO A 74 -6.51 16.72 3.01
N GLY A 75 -6.40 18.05 3.17
CA GLY A 75 -7.56 18.93 3.33
C GLY A 75 -8.10 19.02 4.75
N ARG A 76 -7.55 18.30 5.72
CA ARG A 76 -7.85 18.48 7.14
C ARG A 76 -6.96 19.58 7.73
N LEU A 77 -7.46 20.26 8.79
CA LEU A 77 -6.73 21.35 9.44
C LEU A 77 -5.42 20.90 10.09
N ASP A 78 -5.35 19.61 10.46
CA ASP A 78 -4.19 18.96 11.06
C ASP A 78 -3.19 18.42 10.02
N SER A 79 -3.50 18.46 8.73
CA SER A 79 -2.61 18.04 7.65
C SER A 79 -1.83 19.23 7.10
N ASN A 80 -0.50 19.10 7.10
CA ASN A 80 0.40 20.17 6.68
C ASN A 80 1.56 19.59 5.85
N VAL A 81 1.74 20.07 4.64
CA VAL A 81 2.78 19.59 3.71
C VAL A 81 4.20 19.77 4.25
N TYR A 82 4.48 20.80 5.02
CA TYR A 82 5.82 21.02 5.61
C TYR A 82 6.11 20.03 6.73
N ALA A 83 5.12 19.74 7.58
CA ALA A 83 5.24 18.71 8.62
C ALA A 83 5.42 17.32 7.98
N PHE A 84 4.66 17.02 6.93
CA PHE A 84 4.79 15.82 6.15
C PHE A 84 6.20 15.66 5.54
N ALA A 85 6.71 16.70 4.86
CA ALA A 85 8.04 16.69 4.27
C ALA A 85 9.13 16.49 5.34
N GLY A 86 9.02 17.18 6.48
CA GLY A 86 9.90 17.02 7.63
C GLY A 86 9.91 15.58 8.16
N ALA A 87 8.73 15.00 8.38
CA ALA A 87 8.60 13.62 8.86
C ALA A 87 9.23 12.60 7.89
N LEU A 88 8.96 12.73 6.59
CA LEU A 88 9.55 11.83 5.59
C LEU A 88 11.09 12.00 5.44
N ALA A 89 11.62 13.17 5.73
CA ALA A 89 13.05 13.43 5.66
C ALA A 89 13.82 12.90 6.88
N THR A 90 13.19 12.90 8.07
CA THR A 90 13.85 12.59 9.34
C THR A 90 13.48 11.22 9.91
N GLU A 91 12.31 10.68 9.58
CA GLU A 91 11.80 9.41 10.11
C GLU A 91 11.79 8.31 9.03
N PRO A 92 11.82 7.03 9.41
CA PRO A 92 11.99 5.92 8.48
C PRO A 92 10.73 5.52 7.72
N PHE A 93 9.84 6.45 7.39
CA PHE A 93 8.68 6.16 6.56
C PHE A 93 9.11 5.72 5.15
N ALA A 94 8.68 4.53 4.72
CA ALA A 94 9.04 4.00 3.41
C ALA A 94 8.22 4.61 2.26
N ALA A 95 7.00 5.10 2.56
CA ALA A 95 6.05 5.67 1.60
C ALA A 95 4.95 6.44 2.34
N ALA A 96 4.03 7.04 1.58
CA ALA A 96 2.79 7.59 2.12
C ALA A 96 1.55 6.85 1.61
N VAL A 97 0.55 6.72 2.49
CA VAL A 97 -0.76 6.11 2.20
C VAL A 97 -1.80 7.20 2.06
N PHE A 98 -2.47 7.20 0.92
CA PHE A 98 -3.63 7.99 0.59
C PHE A 98 -4.86 7.09 0.65
N SER A 99 -5.78 7.37 1.56
CA SER A 99 -7.02 6.61 1.69
C SER A 99 -8.23 7.53 1.48
N PRO A 100 -8.62 7.78 0.21
CA PRO A 100 -9.64 8.76 -0.12
C PRO A 100 -10.96 8.55 0.61
N SER A 101 -11.42 7.29 0.67
CA SER A 101 -12.66 6.93 1.37
C SER A 101 -12.58 7.18 2.87
N ALA A 102 -11.49 6.74 3.53
CA ALA A 102 -11.34 6.81 4.98
C ALA A 102 -10.98 8.21 5.48
N ALA A 103 -10.33 9.04 4.66
CA ALA A 103 -9.95 10.41 5.02
C ALA A 103 -10.81 11.48 4.33
N ALA A 104 -11.89 11.07 3.65
CA ALA A 104 -12.94 11.92 3.07
C ALA A 104 -12.47 12.95 2.03
N PHE A 105 -11.56 12.56 1.12
CA PHE A 105 -11.12 13.39 0.00
C PHE A 105 -11.26 12.67 -1.36
N ASP A 106 -11.27 13.40 -2.46
CA ASP A 106 -11.26 12.83 -3.80
C ASP A 106 -9.82 12.49 -4.24
N ALA A 107 -9.60 11.30 -4.81
CA ALA A 107 -8.25 10.83 -5.19
C ALA A 107 -7.56 11.66 -6.28
N ASP A 108 -8.29 12.52 -6.99
CA ASP A 108 -7.76 13.45 -8.01
C ASP A 108 -7.74 14.93 -7.57
N ALA A 109 -8.03 15.20 -6.29
CA ALA A 109 -8.04 16.56 -5.77
C ALA A 109 -6.66 17.24 -5.95
N SER A 110 -6.66 18.51 -6.41
CA SER A 110 -5.42 19.25 -6.70
C SER A 110 -4.57 19.51 -5.46
N GLN A 111 -5.19 19.56 -4.28
CA GLN A 111 -4.47 19.69 -3.01
C GLN A 111 -3.50 18.53 -2.71
N LEU A 112 -3.59 17.40 -3.45
CA LEU A 112 -2.66 16.28 -3.32
C LEU A 112 -1.32 16.56 -4.00
N ASP A 113 -1.28 17.47 -4.96
CA ASP A 113 -0.10 17.67 -5.81
C ASP A 113 1.13 18.08 -4.99
N GLU A 114 0.98 18.94 -3.96
CA GLU A 114 2.09 19.34 -3.10
C GLU A 114 2.68 18.16 -2.31
N TYR A 115 1.85 17.23 -1.82
CA TYR A 115 2.29 16.03 -1.11
C TYR A 115 2.98 15.03 -2.07
N LEU A 116 2.47 14.90 -3.28
CA LEU A 116 3.04 14.02 -4.30
C LEU A 116 4.37 14.56 -4.83
N ASP A 117 4.52 15.88 -4.92
CA ASP A 117 5.79 16.53 -5.25
C ASP A 117 6.86 16.27 -4.19
N VAL A 118 6.51 16.31 -2.90
CA VAL A 118 7.42 15.92 -1.80
C VAL A 118 7.84 14.46 -1.94
N LEU A 119 6.90 13.54 -2.20
CA LEU A 119 7.22 12.13 -2.43
C LEU A 119 8.14 11.94 -3.64
N ALA A 120 7.89 12.64 -4.74
CA ALA A 120 8.72 12.59 -5.94
C ALA A 120 10.15 13.10 -5.67
N GLN A 121 10.30 14.20 -4.91
CA GLN A 121 11.61 14.75 -4.53
C GLN A 121 12.40 13.81 -3.62
N LEU A 122 11.73 13.14 -2.68
CA LEU A 122 12.33 12.18 -1.75
C LEU A 122 12.44 10.77 -2.34
N GLU A 123 11.99 10.59 -3.58
CA GLU A 123 11.93 9.29 -4.29
C GLU A 123 11.21 8.20 -3.45
N ARG A 124 10.09 8.57 -2.82
CA ARG A 124 9.21 7.68 -2.07
C ARG A 124 7.93 7.42 -2.86
N PRO A 125 7.42 6.18 -2.91
CA PRO A 125 6.16 5.90 -3.61
C PRO A 125 4.94 6.39 -2.83
N ALA A 126 3.81 6.53 -3.55
CA ALA A 126 2.50 6.74 -2.98
C ALA A 126 1.66 5.45 -3.05
N LEU A 127 0.94 5.09 -1.99
CA LEU A 127 -0.03 4.01 -1.97
C LEU A 127 -1.44 4.61 -1.93
N PHE A 128 -2.28 4.29 -2.91
CA PHE A 128 -3.67 4.72 -2.93
C PHE A 128 -4.59 3.55 -2.57
N CYS A 129 -5.30 3.67 -1.45
CA CYS A 129 -6.32 2.73 -1.03
C CYS A 129 -7.57 2.86 -1.89
N ILE A 130 -7.88 1.81 -2.65
CA ILE A 130 -9.02 1.74 -3.55
C ILE A 130 -10.16 0.98 -2.85
N GLY A 131 -11.27 1.68 -2.61
CA GLY A 131 -12.52 1.14 -2.11
C GLY A 131 -13.58 1.03 -3.20
N ASN A 132 -14.84 0.87 -2.79
CA ASN A 132 -15.97 0.77 -3.73
C ASN A 132 -16.65 2.12 -4.02
N ASP A 133 -16.30 3.18 -3.30
CA ASP A 133 -16.90 4.50 -3.49
C ASP A 133 -16.28 5.28 -4.67
N ALA A 134 -16.91 6.41 -5.02
CA ALA A 134 -16.48 7.24 -6.13
C ALA A 134 -15.19 8.03 -5.83
N ARG A 135 -14.88 8.34 -4.55
CA ARG A 135 -13.72 9.13 -4.15
C ARG A 135 -12.42 8.41 -4.48
N SER A 136 -12.40 7.09 -4.29
CA SER A 136 -11.25 6.22 -4.49
C SER A 136 -11.22 5.53 -5.86
N ALA A 137 -12.02 5.99 -6.84
CA ALA A 137 -12.08 5.38 -8.17
C ALA A 137 -10.69 5.33 -8.85
N PRO A 138 -10.26 4.19 -9.39
CA PRO A 138 -8.96 4.06 -10.08
C PRO A 138 -8.75 5.08 -11.19
N ALA A 139 -9.81 5.47 -11.93
CA ALA A 139 -9.73 6.51 -12.94
C ALA A 139 -9.31 7.88 -12.37
N ARG A 140 -9.72 8.23 -11.14
CA ARG A 140 -9.26 9.43 -10.45
C ARG A 140 -7.77 9.34 -10.10
N VAL A 141 -7.31 8.17 -9.61
CA VAL A 141 -5.88 7.96 -9.34
C VAL A 141 -5.07 8.04 -10.63
N LEU A 142 -5.57 7.53 -11.76
CA LEU A 142 -4.91 7.72 -13.06
C LEU A 142 -4.77 9.20 -13.42
N THR A 143 -5.78 10.01 -13.13
CA THR A 143 -5.74 11.46 -13.38
C THR A 143 -4.60 12.12 -12.60
N VAL A 144 -4.45 11.83 -11.31
CA VAL A 144 -3.36 12.38 -10.51
C VAL A 144 -2.00 11.80 -10.92
N ALA A 145 -1.94 10.51 -11.24
CA ALA A 145 -0.72 9.86 -11.68
C ALA A 145 -0.13 10.47 -12.96
N ARG A 146 -1.00 10.95 -13.87
CA ARG A 146 -0.59 11.67 -15.08
C ARG A 146 0.00 13.04 -14.81
N ARG A 147 -0.39 13.69 -13.70
CA ARG A 147 0.26 14.94 -13.27
C ARG A 147 1.66 14.69 -12.68
N HIS A 148 1.89 13.48 -12.15
CA HIS A 148 3.16 13.06 -11.56
C HIS A 148 3.73 11.78 -12.23
N PRO A 149 4.06 11.82 -13.55
CA PRO A 149 4.28 10.61 -14.35
C PRO A 149 5.51 9.79 -13.95
N LYS A 150 6.46 10.36 -13.21
CA LYS A 150 7.65 9.67 -12.70
C LYS A 150 7.44 9.05 -11.32
N LEU A 151 6.47 9.56 -10.54
CA LEU A 151 6.19 9.07 -9.20
C LEU A 151 5.57 7.66 -9.27
N PRO A 152 6.16 6.65 -8.62
CA PRO A 152 5.52 5.35 -8.50
C PRO A 152 4.28 5.45 -7.61
N ILE A 153 3.12 5.06 -8.16
CA ILE A 153 1.85 5.02 -7.44
C ILE A 153 1.34 3.58 -7.43
N VAL A 154 1.12 3.04 -6.24
CA VAL A 154 0.58 1.70 -6.03
C VAL A 154 -0.92 1.79 -5.78
N LEU A 155 -1.71 1.12 -6.61
CA LEU A 155 -3.14 0.92 -6.39
C LEU A 155 -3.32 -0.26 -5.43
N CYS A 156 -3.81 0.00 -4.23
CA CYS A 156 -3.99 -0.99 -3.17
C CYS A 156 -5.48 -1.31 -2.99
N ALA A 157 -5.86 -2.58 -3.09
CA ALA A 157 -7.26 -2.96 -2.91
C ALA A 157 -7.65 -2.98 -1.42
N CYS A 158 -8.31 -1.91 -0.94
CA CYS A 158 -8.80 -1.77 0.43
C CYS A 158 -10.29 -2.15 0.52
N GLY A 159 -10.60 -3.43 0.32
CA GLY A 159 -11.99 -3.91 0.27
C GLY A 159 -12.66 -3.70 -1.08
N ALA A 160 -11.92 -3.40 -2.14
CA ALA A 160 -12.43 -3.27 -3.49
C ALA A 160 -13.07 -4.58 -3.98
N GLY A 161 -14.31 -4.50 -4.46
CA GLY A 161 -15.00 -5.63 -5.11
C GLY A 161 -14.43 -5.93 -6.51
N ASP A 162 -14.86 -7.03 -7.11
CA ASP A 162 -14.34 -7.55 -8.39
C ASP A 162 -14.35 -6.52 -9.52
N ALA A 163 -15.44 -5.74 -9.65
CA ALA A 163 -15.54 -4.71 -10.68
C ALA A 163 -14.46 -3.63 -10.51
N ARG A 164 -14.21 -3.22 -9.27
CA ARG A 164 -13.23 -2.21 -8.94
C ARG A 164 -11.80 -2.71 -9.13
N ARG A 165 -11.52 -3.98 -8.80
CA ARG A 165 -10.21 -4.60 -9.07
C ARG A 165 -9.93 -4.73 -10.58
N ARG A 166 -10.95 -5.05 -11.39
CA ARG A 166 -10.82 -5.01 -12.86
C ARG A 166 -10.51 -3.61 -13.36
N GLU A 167 -11.19 -2.59 -12.83
CA GLU A 167 -10.89 -1.19 -13.17
C GLU A 167 -9.46 -0.78 -12.80
N MET A 168 -8.95 -1.21 -11.63
CA MET A 168 -7.54 -1.00 -11.25
C MET A 168 -6.58 -1.56 -12.30
N LEU A 169 -6.81 -2.79 -12.76
CA LEU A 169 -5.98 -3.42 -13.79
C LEU A 169 -6.10 -2.69 -15.13
N ASP A 170 -7.29 -2.26 -15.51
CA ASP A 170 -7.53 -1.57 -16.78
C ASP A 170 -6.83 -0.21 -16.83
N VAL A 171 -6.91 0.60 -15.76
CA VAL A 171 -6.22 1.90 -15.73
C VAL A 171 -4.70 1.74 -15.66
N ALA A 172 -4.19 0.75 -14.93
CA ALA A 172 -2.76 0.46 -14.90
C ALA A 172 -2.23 0.00 -16.28
N ARG A 173 -3.00 -0.82 -16.98
CA ARG A 173 -2.69 -1.24 -18.35
C ARG A 173 -2.73 -0.08 -19.34
N GLN A 174 -3.72 0.82 -19.21
CA GLN A 174 -3.83 2.05 -20.01
C GLN A 174 -2.59 2.92 -19.80
N ALA A 175 -2.22 3.21 -18.56
CA ALA A 175 -1.04 4.00 -18.21
C ALA A 175 0.25 3.40 -18.77
N ARG A 176 0.43 2.08 -18.63
CA ARG A 176 1.60 1.38 -19.16
C ARG A 176 1.72 1.49 -20.70
N ARG A 177 0.60 1.33 -21.41
CA ARG A 177 0.57 1.44 -22.88
C ARG A 177 0.84 2.86 -23.36
N ALA A 178 0.32 3.86 -22.68
CA ALA A 178 0.52 5.25 -22.99
C ALA A 178 1.90 5.78 -22.57
N GLY A 179 2.52 5.17 -21.55
CA GLY A 179 3.78 5.64 -20.96
C GLY A 179 3.62 6.97 -20.20
N ASP A 180 2.40 7.31 -19.79
CA ASP A 180 2.01 8.62 -19.25
C ASP A 180 1.82 8.65 -17.73
N ALA A 181 1.97 7.49 -17.06
CA ALA A 181 1.93 7.37 -15.60
C ALA A 181 2.65 6.11 -15.11
N ASN A 182 3.17 6.13 -13.88
CA ASN A 182 3.93 5.04 -13.26
C ASN A 182 3.07 4.29 -12.24
N LEU A 183 2.08 3.53 -12.73
CA LEU A 183 1.16 2.76 -11.90
C LEU A 183 1.65 1.33 -11.67
N LEU A 184 1.47 0.86 -10.42
CA LEU A 184 1.63 -0.51 -9.98
C LEU A 184 0.33 -0.96 -9.30
N VAL A 185 0.14 -2.27 -9.14
CA VAL A 185 -1.01 -2.84 -8.42
C VAL A 185 -0.53 -3.79 -7.32
N ASP A 186 -1.28 -3.87 -6.22
CA ASP A 186 -1.04 -4.88 -5.20
C ASP A 186 -1.98 -6.10 -5.37
N THR A 187 -1.68 -7.17 -4.65
CA THR A 187 -2.46 -8.42 -4.67
C THR A 187 -3.54 -8.49 -3.59
N SER A 188 -3.78 -7.41 -2.84
CA SER A 188 -4.79 -7.42 -1.77
C SER A 188 -6.16 -7.80 -2.31
N HIS A 189 -6.83 -8.70 -1.62
CA HIS A 189 -8.13 -9.26 -2.01
C HIS A 189 -8.17 -10.02 -3.35
N ALA A 190 -7.06 -10.14 -4.08
CA ALA A 190 -7.02 -10.85 -5.36
C ALA A 190 -7.01 -12.37 -5.17
N THR A 191 -7.55 -13.06 -6.17
CA THR A 191 -7.38 -14.50 -6.38
C THR A 191 -6.09 -14.77 -7.17
N GLN A 192 -5.61 -16.02 -7.15
CA GLN A 192 -4.45 -16.43 -7.96
C GLN A 192 -4.66 -16.10 -9.47
N ALA A 193 -5.86 -16.34 -9.99
CA ALA A 193 -6.17 -16.05 -11.39
C ALA A 193 -6.08 -14.54 -11.72
N GLU A 194 -6.54 -13.68 -10.82
CA GLU A 194 -6.44 -12.22 -10.98
C GLU A 194 -4.98 -11.73 -10.88
N VAL A 195 -4.18 -12.30 -9.98
CA VAL A 195 -2.74 -11.98 -9.92
C VAL A 195 -2.02 -12.40 -11.20
N ARG A 196 -2.29 -13.61 -11.72
CA ARG A 196 -1.74 -14.06 -13.00
C ARG A 196 -2.14 -13.13 -14.15
N GLN A 197 -3.43 -12.75 -14.22
CA GLN A 197 -3.92 -11.79 -15.21
C GLN A 197 -3.20 -10.42 -15.10
N ALA A 198 -2.93 -9.96 -13.89
CA ALA A 198 -2.18 -8.73 -13.68
C ALA A 198 -0.73 -8.86 -14.17
N VAL A 199 -0.05 -9.97 -13.88
CA VAL A 199 1.31 -10.25 -14.36
C VAL A 199 1.35 -10.34 -15.89
N GLU A 200 0.40 -11.03 -16.52
CA GLU A 200 0.29 -11.12 -17.98
C GLU A 200 0.04 -9.74 -18.64
N ALA A 201 -0.80 -8.91 -18.03
CA ALA A 201 -1.21 -7.62 -18.58
C ALA A 201 -0.19 -6.50 -18.35
N LEU A 202 0.48 -6.49 -17.19
CA LEU A 202 1.36 -5.42 -16.74
C LEU A 202 2.85 -5.82 -16.70
N GLY A 203 3.17 -7.11 -16.68
CA GLY A 203 4.46 -7.64 -16.32
C GLY A 203 4.65 -7.77 -14.82
N ALA A 204 5.44 -8.75 -14.39
CA ALA A 204 5.69 -9.03 -12.98
C ALA A 204 6.35 -7.85 -12.24
N ASP A 205 7.05 -6.97 -12.95
CA ASP A 205 7.69 -5.76 -12.40
C ASP A 205 6.71 -4.67 -11.93
N ARG A 206 5.41 -4.83 -12.21
CA ARG A 206 4.33 -3.91 -11.87
C ARG A 206 3.34 -4.45 -10.85
N VAL A 207 3.55 -5.67 -10.36
CA VAL A 207 2.67 -6.31 -9.38
C VAL A 207 3.43 -6.49 -8.07
N LEU A 208 2.79 -6.15 -6.95
CA LEU A 208 3.35 -6.21 -5.60
C LEU A 208 2.51 -7.14 -4.73
N TYR A 209 3.15 -7.97 -3.92
CA TYR A 209 2.43 -8.74 -2.92
C TYR A 209 2.00 -7.83 -1.78
N GLY A 210 0.70 -7.69 -1.60
CA GLY A 210 0.05 -6.97 -0.52
C GLY A 210 -1.17 -7.75 -0.05
N THR A 211 -1.54 -7.65 1.22
CA THR A 211 -2.63 -8.46 1.78
C THR A 211 -3.77 -7.68 2.38
N ASN A 212 -3.59 -6.39 2.64
CA ASN A 212 -4.49 -5.59 3.46
C ASN A 212 -4.71 -6.25 4.85
N ALA A 213 -3.61 -6.72 5.49
CA ALA A 213 -3.70 -7.43 6.78
C ALA A 213 -4.25 -6.49 7.88
N ILE A 214 -5.19 -6.92 8.72
CA ILE A 214 -5.78 -8.25 8.84
C ILE A 214 -7.26 -8.18 8.40
N ALA A 215 -7.53 -7.88 7.14
CA ALA A 215 -8.89 -7.62 6.64
C ALA A 215 -9.82 -8.84 6.75
N PHE A 216 -9.27 -10.05 6.75
CA PHE A 216 -10.07 -11.29 6.79
C PHE A 216 -10.12 -11.94 8.18
N GLY A 217 -9.79 -11.20 9.24
CA GLY A 217 -9.82 -11.72 10.60
C GLY A 217 -9.01 -13.01 10.75
N ASP A 218 -9.56 -14.04 11.40
CA ASP A 218 -8.88 -15.31 11.67
C ASP A 218 -8.59 -16.14 10.41
N THR A 219 -9.28 -15.88 9.31
CA THR A 219 -9.04 -16.56 8.03
C THR A 219 -7.91 -15.92 7.21
N HIS A 220 -7.36 -14.79 7.66
CA HIS A 220 -6.36 -14.04 6.92
C HIS A 220 -5.09 -14.85 6.64
N VAL A 221 -4.52 -15.47 7.68
CA VAL A 221 -3.29 -16.26 7.56
C VAL A 221 -3.46 -17.46 6.62
N PRO A 222 -4.43 -18.38 6.83
CA PRO A 222 -4.59 -19.53 5.94
C PRO A 222 -4.89 -19.12 4.49
N ARG A 223 -5.68 -18.05 4.27
CA ARG A 223 -5.98 -17.53 2.93
C ARG A 223 -4.71 -17.10 2.19
N HIS A 224 -3.81 -16.36 2.86
CA HIS A 224 -2.60 -15.85 2.22
C HIS A 224 -1.52 -16.89 2.05
N ILE A 225 -1.42 -17.90 2.94
CA ILE A 225 -0.56 -19.07 2.71
C ILE A 225 -1.03 -19.82 1.48
N ALA A 226 -2.33 -20.09 1.36
CA ALA A 226 -2.89 -20.77 0.18
C ALA A 226 -2.60 -19.97 -1.12
N LEU A 227 -2.83 -18.65 -1.11
CA LEU A 227 -2.52 -17.80 -2.25
C LEU A 227 -1.04 -17.87 -2.66
N LEU A 228 -0.12 -17.82 -1.70
CA LEU A 228 1.32 -17.91 -1.98
C LEU A 228 1.71 -19.25 -2.61
N ASP A 229 1.12 -20.35 -2.13
CA ASP A 229 1.36 -21.69 -2.69
C ASP A 229 0.78 -21.82 -4.11
N GLU A 230 -0.40 -21.27 -4.35
CA GLU A 230 -1.00 -21.20 -5.69
C GLU A 230 -0.16 -20.33 -6.64
N LEU A 231 0.33 -19.17 -6.20
CA LEU A 231 1.19 -18.31 -7.01
C LEU A 231 2.52 -18.94 -7.33
N ARG A 232 3.12 -19.71 -6.41
CA ARG A 232 4.37 -20.42 -6.64
C ARG A 232 4.22 -21.50 -7.74
N GLN A 233 3.03 -22.06 -7.89
CA GLN A 233 2.72 -23.03 -8.94
C GLN A 233 2.37 -22.37 -10.28
N ALA A 234 1.77 -21.18 -10.24
CA ALA A 234 1.19 -20.51 -11.40
C ALA A 234 2.15 -19.54 -12.13
N LEU A 235 3.13 -18.98 -11.41
CA LEU A 235 4.09 -18.02 -11.95
C LEU A 235 5.46 -18.70 -12.18
N ALA A 236 6.19 -18.21 -13.17
CA ALA A 236 7.60 -18.59 -13.32
C ALA A 236 8.38 -18.17 -12.03
N PRO A 237 9.43 -18.90 -11.62
CA PRO A 237 10.16 -18.61 -10.38
C PRO A 237 10.67 -17.17 -10.29
N ALA A 238 11.10 -16.58 -11.40
CA ALA A 238 11.55 -15.19 -11.45
C ALA A 238 10.38 -14.20 -11.25
N GLU A 239 9.21 -14.46 -11.85
CA GLU A 239 8.01 -13.65 -11.69
C GLU A 239 7.49 -13.72 -10.25
N TYR A 240 7.46 -14.90 -9.64
CA TYR A 240 7.09 -15.09 -8.24
C TYR A 240 7.99 -14.26 -7.32
N GLN A 241 9.31 -14.33 -7.49
CA GLN A 241 10.25 -13.53 -6.71
C GLN A 241 10.07 -12.03 -6.96
N GLN A 242 9.79 -11.64 -8.20
CA GLN A 242 9.56 -10.25 -8.56
C GLN A 242 8.34 -9.69 -7.82
N VAL A 243 7.21 -10.42 -7.85
CA VAL A 243 5.94 -10.03 -7.19
C VAL A 243 6.08 -10.03 -5.66
N THR A 244 6.71 -11.06 -5.08
CA THR A 244 6.70 -11.28 -3.63
C THR A 244 7.81 -10.56 -2.87
N ALA A 245 8.87 -10.08 -3.56
CA ALA A 245 10.01 -9.45 -2.90
C ALA A 245 10.67 -8.33 -3.71
N ASN A 246 11.15 -8.61 -4.94
CA ASN A 246 12.12 -7.73 -5.60
C ASN A 246 11.55 -6.35 -5.92
N ASN A 247 10.27 -6.27 -6.30
CA ASN A 247 9.59 -5.00 -6.53
C ASN A 247 9.54 -4.16 -5.26
N ALA A 248 9.18 -4.78 -4.13
CA ALA A 248 9.09 -4.10 -2.85
C ALA A 248 10.46 -3.61 -2.37
N LEU A 249 11.51 -4.45 -2.45
CA LEU A 249 12.87 -4.06 -2.09
C LEU A 249 13.33 -2.81 -2.86
N ARG A 250 13.11 -2.81 -4.18
CA ARG A 250 13.49 -1.70 -5.05
C ARG A 250 12.65 -0.46 -4.77
N LEU A 251 11.33 -0.61 -4.70
CA LEU A 251 10.39 0.50 -4.64
C LEU A 251 10.46 1.25 -3.30
N PHE A 252 10.55 0.52 -2.22
CA PHE A 252 10.55 1.06 -0.85
C PHE A 252 11.96 1.18 -0.25
N ARG A 253 13.00 0.85 -1.02
CA ARG A 253 14.41 0.89 -0.60
C ARG A 253 14.65 0.16 0.72
N LEU A 254 14.01 -1.00 0.88
CA LEU A 254 14.12 -1.78 2.09
C LEU A 254 15.52 -2.37 2.25
N PRO A 255 16.02 -2.49 3.49
CA PRO A 255 17.28 -3.17 3.73
C PRO A 255 17.15 -4.64 3.33
N VAL A 256 18.13 -5.14 2.57
CA VAL A 256 18.27 -6.58 2.38
C VAL A 256 18.71 -7.14 3.72
N SER A 257 17.85 -7.84 4.45
CA SER A 257 18.25 -8.53 5.67
C SER A 257 19.44 -9.44 5.37
N PRO A 258 20.51 -9.43 6.21
CA PRO A 258 21.53 -10.44 6.09
C PRO A 258 20.84 -11.80 6.19
N SER A 259 21.10 -12.65 5.20
CA SER A 259 20.55 -14.00 5.14
C SER A 259 20.61 -14.63 6.53
N ARG A 260 19.45 -15.06 7.05
CA ARG A 260 19.44 -15.94 8.23
C ARG A 260 20.28 -17.17 7.87
N ARG A 261 21.51 -17.19 8.38
CA ARG A 261 22.34 -18.39 8.39
C ARG A 261 21.85 -19.32 9.48
#